data_355cdc945b3a46ea1825d8a54f4c3699
#
_entry.id   355cdc945b3a46ea1825d8a54f4c3699
#
_cell.length_a   1.000
_cell.length_b   1.000
_cell.length_c   1.000
_cell.angle_alpha   90.00
_cell.angle_beta   90.00
_cell.angle_gamma   90.00
#
_symmetry.space_group_name_H-M   'P 1'
#
loop_
_entity.id
_entity.type
_entity.pdbx_description
1 polymer ?
#
loop_
_entity_poly.entity_id
_entity_poly.type
_entity_poly.pdbx_seq_one_letter_code
_entity_poly.pdbx_strand_id
1 'polypeptide(L)'
;HQGNDVFHDKHYRPAGAGSRVSEAAQLRSAQMPAQARRRGHALLFTVVAIALVALGVALGNWQLRRAAQKEALQAQIEAQGQLPVLDQAEFLALPKPLESQHRRVHLRGLWLGLQTVYLDNRQMHGTPGFYVLTPFALEGSNETVMVQRGWIQRNFNDRTQLAAVETP
;
A
#
# COMPACT_ATOMS: atom_id res chain seq x y z
N HIS A 1 -111.50 5.31 -35.41
CA HIS A 1 -110.46 5.49 -36.45
C HIS A 1 -109.10 5.32 -35.88
N GLN A 2 -108.57 4.19 -36.24
CA GLN A 2 -107.24 3.98 -36.80
C GLN A 2 -106.11 4.76 -36.10
N GLY A 3 -105.19 4.19 -35.49
CA GLY A 3 -104.28 3.07 -35.83
C GLY A 3 -102.92 3.66 -35.80
N ASN A 4 -102.08 3.08 -35.21
CA ASN A 4 -100.70 2.77 -35.53
C ASN A 4 -99.81 2.63 -34.31
N ASP A 5 -99.66 1.39 -33.95
CA ASP A 5 -98.62 0.96 -33.09
C ASP A 5 -97.27 1.10 -33.78
N VAL A 6 -96.32 1.84 -33.23
CA VAL A 6 -94.94 1.81 -33.59
C VAL A 6 -94.17 1.10 -32.47
N PHE A 7 -93.83 -0.13 -32.79
CA PHE A 7 -92.96 -0.97 -32.00
C PHE A 7 -91.55 -0.41 -32.00
N HIS A 8 -91.03 0.10 -30.92
CA HIS A 8 -89.63 0.48 -30.75
C HIS A 8 -88.88 -0.68 -30.10
N ASP A 9 -88.20 -1.44 -30.92
CA ASP A 9 -87.22 -2.48 -30.57
C ASP A 9 -86.02 -1.81 -29.93
N LYS A 10 -85.90 -1.95 -28.59
CA LYS A 10 -84.69 -1.54 -27.86
C LYS A 10 -83.66 -2.67 -27.90
N HIS A 11 -82.75 -2.60 -28.82
CA HIS A 11 -81.52 -3.40 -28.74
C HIS A 11 -80.79 -3.21 -27.42
N TYR A 12 -80.91 -4.16 -26.54
CA TYR A 12 -80.13 -4.27 -25.31
C TYR A 12 -78.71 -4.67 -25.68
N ARG A 13 -77.74 -3.75 -25.60
CA ARG A 13 -76.31 -3.99 -25.77
C ARG A 13 -75.72 -4.28 -24.37
N PRO A 14 -75.23 -5.47 -24.08
CA PRO A 14 -74.59 -5.69 -22.81
C PRO A 14 -73.20 -4.99 -22.81
N ALA A 15 -73.17 -3.80 -22.21
CA ALA A 15 -71.93 -3.12 -21.87
C ALA A 15 -71.35 -3.76 -20.65
N GLY A 16 -70.20 -4.45 -20.79
CA GLY A 16 -69.47 -4.86 -19.60
C GLY A 16 -68.53 -6.05 -19.68
N ALA A 17 -68.50 -6.79 -20.82
CA ALA A 17 -67.58 -7.97 -20.90
C ALA A 17 -66.17 -7.66 -21.32
N GLY A 18 -65.95 -6.58 -22.04
CA GLY A 18 -64.61 -6.19 -22.56
C GLY A 18 -63.67 -5.51 -21.55
N SER A 19 -64.25 -4.73 -20.64
CA SER A 19 -63.47 -3.93 -19.67
C SER A 19 -62.86 -4.81 -18.55
N ARG A 20 -63.57 -5.85 -18.11
CA ARG A 20 -63.08 -6.73 -17.03
C ARG A 20 -61.92 -7.64 -17.46
N VAL A 21 -61.88 -8.06 -18.73
CA VAL A 21 -60.82 -8.88 -19.27
C VAL A 21 -59.54 -8.10 -19.45
N SER A 22 -59.65 -6.84 -19.87
CA SER A 22 -58.48 -5.91 -20.01
C SER A 22 -57.92 -5.52 -18.66
N GLU A 23 -58.75 -5.27 -17.66
CA GLU A 23 -58.35 -4.91 -16.31
C GLU A 23 -57.67 -6.11 -15.57
N ALA A 24 -58.18 -7.32 -15.75
CA ALA A 24 -57.57 -8.55 -15.21
C ALA A 24 -56.22 -8.88 -15.88
N ALA A 25 -56.04 -8.55 -17.17
CA ALA A 25 -54.79 -8.71 -17.87
C ALA A 25 -53.74 -7.68 -17.43
N GLN A 26 -54.15 -6.43 -17.18
CA GLN A 26 -53.26 -5.37 -16.67
C GLN A 26 -52.82 -5.62 -15.22
N LEU A 27 -53.69 -6.17 -14.37
CA LEU A 27 -53.37 -6.53 -12.98
C LEU A 27 -52.40 -7.73 -12.91
N ARG A 28 -52.42 -8.64 -13.88
CA ARG A 28 -51.49 -9.78 -13.96
C ARG A 28 -50.07 -9.36 -14.40
N SER A 29 -49.94 -8.34 -15.21
CA SER A 29 -48.64 -7.85 -15.66
C SER A 29 -47.87 -7.03 -14.62
N ALA A 30 -48.57 -6.49 -13.61
CA ALA A 30 -47.99 -5.66 -12.53
C ALA A 30 -47.47 -6.48 -11.32
N GLN A 31 -47.78 -7.75 -11.25
CA GLN A 31 -47.32 -8.61 -10.16
C GLN A 31 -46.11 -9.43 -10.59
N MET A 32 -44.96 -8.77 -10.80
CA MET A 32 -43.69 -9.49 -10.68
C MET A 32 -43.60 -10.06 -9.26
N PRO A 33 -43.41 -11.36 -9.10
CA PRO A 33 -43.49 -12.00 -7.78
C PRO A 33 -42.39 -11.42 -6.90
N ALA A 34 -42.76 -10.83 -5.77
CA ALA A 34 -41.86 -10.27 -4.76
C ALA A 34 -40.76 -11.27 -4.33
N GLN A 35 -40.98 -12.56 -4.56
CA GLN A 35 -40.00 -13.62 -4.36
C GLN A 35 -38.85 -13.62 -5.35
N ALA A 36 -39.03 -13.24 -6.61
CA ALA A 36 -37.96 -13.16 -7.59
C ALA A 36 -36.99 -12.00 -7.24
N ARG A 37 -37.54 -10.89 -6.76
CA ARG A 37 -36.75 -9.72 -6.32
C ARG A 37 -35.94 -10.04 -5.05
N ARG A 38 -36.50 -10.77 -4.08
CA ARG A 38 -35.81 -11.19 -2.87
C ARG A 38 -34.67 -12.17 -3.17
N ARG A 39 -34.83 -13.10 -4.13
CA ARG A 39 -33.78 -14.04 -4.55
C ARG A 39 -32.61 -13.31 -5.23
N GLY A 40 -32.89 -12.28 -6.05
CA GLY A 40 -31.85 -11.45 -6.67
C GLY A 40 -31.00 -10.71 -5.65
N HIS A 41 -31.60 -10.11 -4.62
CA HIS A 41 -30.85 -9.44 -3.56
C HIS A 41 -30.04 -10.43 -2.71
N ALA A 42 -30.58 -11.62 -2.41
CA ALA A 42 -29.84 -12.66 -1.67
C ALA A 42 -28.59 -13.11 -2.43
N LEU A 43 -28.70 -13.35 -3.75
CA LEU A 43 -27.55 -13.70 -4.59
C LEU A 43 -26.53 -12.55 -4.63
N LEU A 44 -26.97 -11.30 -4.75
CA LEU A 44 -26.09 -10.14 -4.74
C LEU A 44 -25.32 -10.06 -3.42
N PHE A 45 -26.00 -10.18 -2.28
CA PHE A 45 -25.37 -10.16 -0.96
C PHE A 45 -24.35 -11.31 -0.81
N THR A 46 -24.68 -12.52 -1.31
CA THR A 46 -23.76 -13.66 -1.27
C THR A 46 -22.51 -13.39 -2.11
N VAL A 47 -22.66 -12.86 -3.32
CA VAL A 47 -21.52 -12.52 -4.20
C VAL A 47 -20.64 -11.44 -3.56
N VAL A 48 -21.26 -10.39 -2.99
CA VAL A 48 -20.53 -9.33 -2.28
C VAL A 48 -19.78 -9.90 -1.08
N ALA A 49 -20.43 -10.78 -0.29
CA ALA A 49 -19.77 -11.41 0.85
C ALA A 49 -18.56 -12.25 0.44
N ILE A 50 -18.69 -13.06 -0.62
CA ILE A 50 -17.57 -13.85 -1.16
C ILE A 50 -16.45 -12.93 -1.66
N ALA A 51 -16.80 -11.86 -2.37
CA ALA A 51 -15.80 -10.89 -2.86
C ALA A 51 -15.04 -10.22 -1.71
N LEU A 52 -15.72 -9.85 -0.62
CA LEU A 52 -15.09 -9.27 0.57
C LEU A 52 -14.16 -10.27 1.28
N VAL A 53 -14.57 -11.54 1.39
CA VAL A 53 -13.71 -12.59 1.94
C VAL A 53 -12.48 -12.81 1.06
N ALA A 54 -12.65 -12.90 -0.25
CA ALA A 54 -11.53 -13.04 -1.18
C ALA A 54 -10.56 -11.87 -1.11
N LEU A 55 -11.08 -10.64 -1.01
CA LEU A 55 -10.27 -9.44 -0.81
C LEU A 55 -9.52 -9.48 0.52
N GLY A 56 -10.19 -9.89 1.60
CA GLY A 56 -9.55 -10.05 2.91
C GLY A 56 -8.40 -11.06 2.89
N VAL A 57 -8.60 -12.21 2.25
CA VAL A 57 -7.54 -13.22 2.07
C VAL A 57 -6.39 -12.70 1.21
N ALA A 58 -6.68 -11.98 0.13
CA ALA A 58 -5.65 -11.39 -0.73
C ALA A 58 -4.80 -10.36 0.03
N LEU A 59 -5.44 -9.47 0.79
CA LEU A 59 -4.76 -8.48 1.64
C LEU A 59 -3.96 -9.16 2.76
N GLY A 60 -4.50 -10.18 3.40
CA GLY A 60 -3.80 -10.97 4.42
C GLY A 60 -2.53 -11.62 3.86
N ASN A 61 -2.63 -12.30 2.72
CA ASN A 61 -1.47 -12.88 2.03
C ASN A 61 -0.44 -11.83 1.63
N TRP A 62 -0.89 -10.66 1.16
CA TRP A 62 0.03 -9.58 0.82
C TRP A 62 0.81 -9.09 2.06
N GLN A 63 0.13 -8.91 3.20
CA GLN A 63 0.77 -8.52 4.47
C GLN A 63 1.78 -9.56 4.95
N LEU A 64 1.42 -10.85 4.88
CA LEU A 64 2.31 -11.96 5.26
C LEU A 64 3.57 -12.00 4.38
N ARG A 65 3.42 -11.84 3.06
CA ARG A 65 4.56 -11.76 2.14
C ARG A 65 5.48 -10.59 2.46
N ARG A 66 4.90 -9.43 2.81
CA ARG A 66 5.68 -8.25 3.18
C ARG A 66 6.41 -8.44 4.51
N ALA A 67 5.81 -9.13 5.48
CA ALA A 67 6.48 -9.50 6.73
C ALA A 67 7.64 -10.46 6.46
N ALA A 68 7.41 -11.54 5.70
CA ALA A 68 8.45 -12.50 5.33
C ALA A 68 9.63 -11.86 4.59
N GLN A 69 9.40 -10.88 3.73
CA GLN A 69 10.48 -10.14 3.06
C GLN A 69 11.35 -9.36 4.06
N LYS A 70 10.74 -8.74 5.07
CA LYS A 70 11.47 -8.00 6.12
C LYS A 70 12.30 -8.96 6.99
N GLU A 71 11.71 -10.09 7.36
CA GLU A 71 12.40 -11.12 8.15
C GLU A 71 13.57 -11.73 7.36
N ALA A 72 13.38 -12.01 6.08
CA ALA A 72 14.46 -12.51 5.21
C ALA A 72 15.60 -11.50 5.08
N LEU A 73 15.28 -10.21 4.91
CA LEU A 73 16.28 -9.14 4.87
C LEU A 73 17.03 -9.02 6.21
N GLN A 74 16.32 -9.08 7.32
CA GLN A 74 16.92 -9.04 8.65
C GLN A 74 17.86 -10.22 8.87
N ALA A 75 17.42 -11.43 8.55
CA ALA A 75 18.25 -12.63 8.63
C ALA A 75 19.50 -12.54 7.75
N GLN A 76 19.38 -11.95 6.56
CA GLN A 76 20.52 -11.72 5.67
C GLN A 76 21.52 -10.72 6.28
N ILE A 77 21.04 -9.62 6.86
CA ILE A 77 21.89 -8.63 7.56
C ILE A 77 22.62 -9.28 8.72
N GLU A 78 21.92 -10.06 9.53
CA GLU A 78 22.49 -10.77 10.67
C GLU A 78 23.55 -11.79 10.22
N ALA A 79 23.25 -12.58 9.19
CA ALA A 79 24.18 -13.54 8.62
C ALA A 79 25.47 -12.86 8.11
N GLN A 80 25.36 -11.73 7.41
CA GLN A 80 26.51 -10.96 6.96
C GLN A 80 27.32 -10.39 8.14
N GLY A 81 26.62 -9.94 9.19
CA GLY A 81 27.27 -9.43 10.41
C GLY A 81 28.03 -10.48 11.22
N GLN A 82 27.70 -11.76 11.06
CA GLN A 82 28.39 -12.89 11.72
C GLN A 82 29.64 -13.35 10.96
N LEU A 83 29.80 -12.96 9.70
CA LEU A 83 31.00 -13.30 8.93
C LEU A 83 32.25 -12.68 9.56
N PRO A 84 33.44 -13.27 9.35
CA PRO A 84 34.71 -12.69 9.80
C PRO A 84 34.84 -11.25 9.31
N VAL A 85 35.47 -10.42 10.16
CA VAL A 85 35.74 -9.02 9.81
C VAL A 85 36.69 -9.02 8.62
N LEU A 86 36.34 -8.28 7.56
CA LEU A 86 37.24 -8.05 6.44
C LEU A 86 38.38 -7.12 6.86
N ASP A 87 39.61 -7.47 6.49
CA ASP A 87 40.71 -6.53 6.57
C ASP A 87 40.70 -5.54 5.39
N GLN A 88 41.55 -4.52 5.46
CA GLN A 88 41.60 -3.49 4.43
C GLN A 88 42.04 -4.04 3.07
N ALA A 89 42.95 -4.98 3.02
CA ALA A 89 43.44 -5.57 1.78
C ALA A 89 42.36 -6.40 1.10
N GLU A 90 41.62 -7.19 1.86
CA GLU A 90 40.47 -7.95 1.38
C GLU A 90 39.36 -7.02 0.89
N PHE A 91 39.09 -5.92 1.63
CA PHE A 91 38.10 -4.93 1.22
C PHE A 91 38.43 -4.25 -0.11
N LEU A 92 39.69 -3.84 -0.29
CA LEU A 92 40.16 -3.21 -1.53
C LEU A 92 40.18 -4.18 -2.73
N ALA A 93 40.37 -5.48 -2.47
CA ALA A 93 40.35 -6.51 -3.48
C ALA A 93 38.94 -6.94 -3.95
N LEU A 94 37.87 -6.45 -3.29
CA LEU A 94 36.48 -6.82 -3.64
C LEU A 94 36.14 -6.36 -5.05
N PRO A 95 35.75 -7.24 -5.97
CA PRO A 95 35.34 -6.84 -7.32
C PRO A 95 34.02 -6.10 -7.33
N LYS A 96 33.16 -6.34 -6.32
CA LYS A 96 31.85 -5.73 -6.16
C LYS A 96 31.58 -5.44 -4.69
N PRO A 97 31.90 -4.24 -4.20
CA PRO A 97 31.67 -3.87 -2.80
C PRO A 97 30.22 -4.05 -2.33
N LEU A 98 29.23 -3.93 -3.23
CA LEU A 98 27.82 -4.10 -2.92
C LEU A 98 27.45 -5.53 -2.47
N GLU A 99 28.21 -6.55 -2.85
CA GLU A 99 27.95 -7.94 -2.42
C GLU A 99 28.34 -8.16 -0.95
N SER A 100 29.17 -7.27 -0.38
CA SER A 100 29.61 -7.29 1.01
C SER A 100 28.86 -6.31 1.91
N GLN A 101 27.66 -5.89 1.51
CA GLN A 101 26.81 -5.02 2.34
C GLN A 101 26.57 -5.68 3.70
N HIS A 102 26.50 -4.85 4.74
CA HIS A 102 26.28 -5.26 6.15
C HIS A 102 27.41 -6.09 6.78
N ARG A 103 28.54 -6.27 6.09
CA ARG A 103 29.70 -6.93 6.64
C ARG A 103 30.59 -5.96 7.41
N ARG A 104 31.19 -6.41 8.51
CA ARG A 104 32.10 -5.59 9.29
C ARG A 104 33.45 -5.52 8.58
N VAL A 105 34.06 -4.34 8.57
CA VAL A 105 35.36 -4.08 7.94
C VAL A 105 36.27 -3.39 8.95
N HIS A 106 37.54 -3.74 9.00
CA HIS A 106 38.55 -3.05 9.75
C HIS A 106 39.44 -2.27 8.79
N LEU A 107 39.34 -0.93 8.85
CA LEU A 107 40.09 -0.02 8.00
C LEU A 107 41.08 0.80 8.83
N ARG A 108 42.24 1.13 8.23
CA ARG A 108 43.23 2.03 8.79
C ARG A 108 43.42 3.23 7.88
N GLY A 109 43.59 4.40 8.45
CA GLY A 109 43.72 5.61 7.67
C GLY A 109 43.55 6.87 8.48
N LEU A 110 43.24 7.97 7.79
CA LEU A 110 43.10 9.31 8.38
C LEU A 110 41.72 9.88 8.06
N TRP A 111 41.11 10.47 9.07
CA TRP A 111 39.88 11.24 8.89
C TRP A 111 40.16 12.58 8.23
N LEU A 112 39.46 12.87 7.15
CA LEU A 112 39.50 14.17 6.50
C LEU A 112 38.43 15.09 7.11
N GLY A 113 38.63 15.49 8.37
CA GLY A 113 37.61 16.19 9.17
C GLY A 113 37.12 17.50 8.55
N LEU A 114 37.98 18.24 7.84
CA LEU A 114 37.62 19.48 7.14
C LEU A 114 36.64 19.27 5.97
N GLN A 115 36.49 18.03 5.50
CA GLN A 115 35.59 17.66 4.40
C GLN A 115 34.33 16.96 4.91
N THR A 116 34.03 17.11 6.20
CA THR A 116 32.80 16.56 6.80
C THR A 116 31.56 17.21 6.19
N VAL A 117 30.62 16.38 5.78
CA VAL A 117 29.34 16.78 5.19
C VAL A 117 28.20 16.41 6.15
N TYR A 118 27.27 17.35 6.33
CA TYR A 118 26.07 17.13 7.14
C TYR A 118 24.87 16.95 6.22
N LEU A 119 24.33 15.74 6.21
CA LEU A 119 23.16 15.41 5.40
C LEU A 119 21.88 15.78 6.16
N ASP A 120 21.25 16.85 5.72
CA ASP A 120 20.09 17.46 6.37
C ASP A 120 18.81 16.60 6.25
N ASN A 121 17.81 16.96 7.04
CA ASN A 121 16.48 16.39 7.06
C ASN A 121 16.46 14.88 7.31
N ARG A 122 17.32 14.40 8.21
CA ARG A 122 17.36 13.02 8.66
C ARG A 122 16.74 12.89 10.05
N GLN A 123 15.58 12.24 10.11
CA GLN A 123 14.89 12.02 11.38
C GLN A 123 15.41 10.75 12.06
N MET A 124 15.63 10.86 13.37
CA MET A 124 15.89 9.72 14.24
C MET A 124 14.95 9.79 15.45
N HIS A 125 14.20 8.73 15.68
CA HIS A 125 13.17 8.66 16.74
C HIS A 125 12.19 9.85 16.74
N GLY A 126 11.78 10.28 15.53
CA GLY A 126 10.86 11.42 15.37
C GLY A 126 11.47 12.80 15.52
N THR A 127 12.77 12.90 15.83
CA THR A 127 13.48 14.15 16.00
C THR A 127 14.26 14.49 14.72
N PRO A 128 14.14 15.73 14.16
CA PRO A 128 14.91 16.14 13.00
C PRO A 128 16.38 16.39 13.34
N GLY A 129 17.25 16.00 12.42
CA GLY A 129 18.70 16.13 12.59
C GLY A 129 19.47 15.91 11.31
N PHE A 130 20.75 15.61 11.45
CA PHE A 130 21.70 15.44 10.37
C PHE A 130 22.45 14.12 10.51
N TYR A 131 22.70 13.41 9.40
CA TYR A 131 23.77 12.43 9.37
C TYR A 131 25.09 13.12 9.11
N VAL A 132 26.11 12.74 9.87
CA VAL A 132 27.48 13.23 9.75
C VAL A 132 28.27 12.25 8.89
N LEU A 133 28.71 12.69 7.74
CA LEU A 133 29.53 11.92 6.83
C LEU A 133 30.93 12.54 6.74
N THR A 134 31.95 11.76 7.02
CA THR A 134 33.34 12.21 6.94
C THR A 134 34.11 11.30 6.02
N PRO A 135 34.88 11.81 5.05
CA PRO A 135 35.77 10.99 4.26
C PRO A 135 36.89 10.42 5.13
N PHE A 136 37.24 9.16 4.86
CA PHE A 136 38.31 8.45 5.52
C PHE A 136 39.30 7.98 4.45
N ALA A 137 40.49 8.55 4.43
CA ALA A 137 41.56 8.21 3.50
C ALA A 137 42.27 6.95 4.00
N LEU A 138 42.31 5.90 3.17
CA LEU A 138 42.87 4.62 3.55
C LEU A 138 44.39 4.64 3.47
N GLU A 139 45.03 4.15 4.52
CA GLU A 139 46.50 4.05 4.58
C GLU A 139 47.04 3.08 3.52
N GLY A 140 48.10 3.48 2.85
CA GLY A 140 48.74 2.64 1.83
C GLY A 140 48.01 2.53 0.50
N SER A 141 46.95 3.33 0.29
CA SER A 141 46.21 3.45 -0.97
C SER A 141 45.81 4.88 -1.28
N ASN A 142 45.39 5.15 -2.51
CA ASN A 142 44.81 6.44 -2.89
C ASN A 142 43.28 6.47 -2.75
N GLU A 143 42.72 5.44 -2.10
CA GLU A 143 41.27 5.30 -1.96
C GLU A 143 40.76 6.05 -0.73
N THR A 144 39.57 6.61 -0.87
CA THR A 144 38.86 7.30 0.22
C THR A 144 37.46 6.75 0.33
N VAL A 145 37.04 6.42 1.54
CA VAL A 145 35.71 5.90 1.83
C VAL A 145 34.91 6.97 2.57
N MET A 146 33.69 7.21 2.12
CA MET A 146 32.75 8.08 2.84
C MET A 146 32.12 7.30 4.00
N VAL A 147 32.37 7.71 5.22
CA VAL A 147 31.89 7.03 6.43
C VAL A 147 30.81 7.85 7.09
N GLN A 148 29.64 7.25 7.32
CA GLN A 148 28.61 7.81 8.16
C GLN A 148 28.98 7.58 9.63
N ARG A 149 29.47 8.65 10.30
CA ARG A 149 29.95 8.58 11.69
C ARG A 149 28.81 8.49 12.70
N GLY A 150 27.65 9.05 12.38
CA GLY A 150 26.50 9.06 13.29
C GLY A 150 25.45 10.08 12.90
N TRP A 151 24.63 10.40 13.86
CA TRP A 151 23.55 11.35 13.74
C TRP A 151 23.66 12.40 14.85
N ILE A 152 23.40 13.66 14.48
CA ILE A 152 23.31 14.77 15.43
C ILE A 152 21.95 15.45 15.33
N GLN A 153 21.41 15.85 16.45
CA GLN A 153 20.15 16.57 16.51
C GLN A 153 20.31 17.99 15.96
N ARG A 154 19.30 18.48 15.26
CA ARG A 154 19.25 19.88 14.83
C ARG A 154 19.09 20.79 16.04
N ASN A 155 19.85 21.89 16.05
CA ASN A 155 19.62 22.97 17.01
C ASN A 155 18.31 23.69 16.63
N PHE A 156 17.35 23.71 17.55
CA PHE A 156 16.07 24.38 17.31
C PHE A 156 16.14 25.89 17.53
N ASN A 157 17.09 26.36 18.32
CA ASN A 157 17.28 27.78 18.61
C ASN A 157 18.07 28.49 17.50
N ASP A 158 19.09 27.84 16.98
CA ASP A 158 19.88 28.34 15.86
C ASP A 158 20.08 27.20 14.84
N ARG A 159 19.39 27.33 13.71
CA ARG A 159 19.44 26.33 12.62
C ARG A 159 20.77 26.29 11.88
N THR A 160 21.58 27.33 12.02
CA THR A 160 22.90 27.45 11.37
C THR A 160 24.00 26.85 12.22
N GLN A 161 23.77 26.71 13.51
CA GLN A 161 24.72 26.14 14.44
C GLN A 161 24.68 24.61 14.41
N LEU A 162 25.73 24.02 13.84
CA LEU A 162 25.96 22.58 13.88
C LEU A 162 26.77 22.22 15.13
N ALA A 163 26.43 21.11 15.76
CA ALA A 163 27.24 20.58 16.86
C ALA A 163 28.62 20.20 16.30
N ALA A 164 29.68 20.61 17.01
CA ALA A 164 31.03 20.22 16.65
C ALA A 164 31.20 18.69 16.75
N VAL A 165 31.74 18.08 15.71
CA VAL A 165 32.07 16.67 15.68
C VAL A 165 33.59 16.56 15.82
N GLU A 166 34.04 16.13 16.99
CA GLU A 166 35.46 15.89 17.22
C GLU A 166 35.92 14.74 16.31
N THR A 167 37.05 14.98 15.63
CA THR A 167 37.66 14.01 14.73
C THR A 167 39.05 13.71 15.29
N PRO A 168 39.28 12.47 15.76
CA PRO A 168 40.58 12.05 16.31
C PRO A 168 41.66 12.05 15.23
#